data_7b357750ec86b2cbf6260939635692b8
#
_entry.id   7b357750ec86b2cbf6260939635692b8
#
_cell.length_a   1.000
_cell.length_b   1.000
_cell.length_c   1.000
_cell.angle_alpha   90.00
_cell.angle_beta   90.00
_cell.angle_gamma   90.00
#
_symmetry.space_group_name_H-M   'P 1'
#
loop_
_entity.id
_entity.type
_entity.pdbx_description
1 polymer ?
#
loop_
_entity_poly.entity_id
_entity_poly.type
_entity_poly.pdbx_seq_one_letter_code
_entity_poly.pdbx_strand_id
1 'polypeptide(L)'
;MKDLITKKIGSGTLKGLPVLVILVGESGSGKTTFVEMMDCRDDWFESSKAMVEELERIGEVVTHDTIHSFANKAYKKNPYWQVPNILKALTGKKFLLFDGPRRIEEVKAVLARHPRVLVVRIAISSNELRFKRLHERDGINQEDFYRLLVHEAGETELMQIASLADFTIFNDGSVREIKRQAAELKEALLSVI
;
A
#
# COMPACT_ATOMS: atom_id res chain seq x y z
N MET A 1 15.63 -3.35 -10.80
CA MET A 1 14.98 -3.39 -9.47
C MET A 1 15.99 -3.70 -8.36
N LYS A 2 16.67 -4.83 -8.36
CA LYS A 2 17.60 -5.28 -7.30
C LYS A 2 18.66 -4.23 -6.93
N ASP A 3 19.37 -3.66 -7.90
CA ASP A 3 20.44 -2.68 -7.65
C ASP A 3 19.92 -1.41 -6.96
N LEU A 4 18.70 -0.96 -7.34
CA LEU A 4 18.07 0.19 -6.75
C LEU A 4 17.69 -0.08 -5.28
N ILE A 5 17.11 -1.25 -4.99
CA ILE A 5 16.77 -1.70 -3.64
C ILE A 5 18.04 -1.82 -2.79
N THR A 6 19.07 -2.47 -3.31
CA THR A 6 20.35 -2.62 -2.63
C THR A 6 20.98 -1.26 -2.29
N LYS A 7 20.95 -0.33 -3.24
CA LYS A 7 21.47 1.04 -3.04
C LYS A 7 20.70 1.79 -1.96
N LYS A 8 19.37 1.65 -1.93
CA LYS A 8 18.52 2.41 -1.00
C LYS A 8 18.52 1.85 0.42
N ILE A 9 18.39 0.54 0.56
CA ILE A 9 18.16 -0.10 1.86
C ILE A 9 19.20 -1.16 2.24
N GLY A 10 20.17 -1.43 1.37
CA GLY A 10 21.19 -2.47 1.56
C GLY A 10 22.48 -2.02 2.25
N SER A 11 22.59 -0.75 2.71
CA SER A 11 23.84 -0.23 3.29
C SER A 11 24.22 -0.93 4.60
N GLY A 12 25.52 -1.22 4.76
CA GLY A 12 26.08 -2.11 5.78
C GLY A 12 25.71 -1.83 7.23
N THR A 13 25.55 -0.56 7.64
CA THR A 13 25.18 -0.17 9.02
C THR A 13 23.72 -0.45 9.39
N LEU A 14 22.86 -0.67 8.39
CA LEU A 14 21.42 -0.94 8.58
C LEU A 14 21.09 -2.43 8.42
N LYS A 15 22.09 -3.26 8.17
CA LYS A 15 21.90 -4.71 8.00
C LYS A 15 21.34 -5.32 9.30
N GLY A 16 20.30 -6.15 9.14
CA GLY A 16 19.60 -6.75 10.29
C GLY A 16 18.36 -5.99 10.78
N LEU A 17 18.19 -4.71 10.39
CA LEU A 17 16.90 -4.05 10.61
C LEU A 17 15.86 -4.56 9.60
N PRO A 18 14.59 -4.69 9.99
CA PRO A 18 13.54 -5.07 9.05
C PRO A 18 13.38 -4.04 7.93
N VAL A 19 12.79 -4.47 6.81
CA VAL A 19 12.46 -3.58 5.69
C VAL A 19 10.97 -3.27 5.70
N LEU A 20 10.60 -2.00 5.63
CA LEU A 20 9.21 -1.61 5.41
C LEU A 20 9.01 -1.24 3.93
N VAL A 21 8.10 -1.92 3.27
CA VAL A 21 7.70 -1.65 1.89
C VAL A 21 6.33 -1.00 1.91
N ILE A 22 6.24 0.25 1.49
CA ILE A 22 4.97 0.97 1.34
C ILE A 22 4.47 0.77 -0.09
N LEU A 23 3.31 0.14 -0.23
CA LEU A 23 2.64 -0.04 -1.52
C LEU A 23 1.62 1.06 -1.75
N VAL A 24 1.78 1.81 -2.82
CA VAL A 24 0.87 2.88 -3.22
C VAL A 24 0.34 2.64 -4.63
N GLY A 25 -0.90 3.00 -4.87
CA GLY A 25 -1.53 2.86 -6.18
C GLY A 25 -3.05 2.99 -6.07
N GLU A 26 -3.65 3.35 -7.16
CA GLU A 26 -5.09 3.58 -7.29
C GLU A 26 -5.89 2.28 -7.04
N SER A 27 -7.16 2.40 -6.71
CA SER A 27 -8.09 1.26 -6.65
C SER A 27 -8.14 0.58 -8.03
N GLY A 28 -8.09 -0.75 -8.05
CA GLY A 28 -8.02 -1.50 -9.32
C GLY A 28 -6.62 -1.58 -9.95
N SER A 29 -5.59 -0.91 -9.39
CA SER A 29 -4.21 -1.04 -9.90
C SER A 29 -3.60 -2.43 -9.71
N GLY A 30 -4.19 -3.26 -8.82
CA GLY A 30 -3.75 -4.65 -8.58
C GLY A 30 -2.78 -4.82 -7.42
N LYS A 31 -2.74 -3.90 -6.45
CA LYS A 31 -1.92 -4.03 -5.23
C LYS A 31 -2.16 -5.35 -4.49
N THR A 32 -3.43 -5.66 -4.20
CA THR A 32 -3.81 -6.91 -3.54
C THR A 32 -3.29 -8.13 -4.29
N THR A 33 -3.53 -8.19 -5.59
CA THR A 33 -3.00 -9.27 -6.44
C THR A 33 -1.49 -9.35 -6.39
N PHE A 34 -0.81 -8.20 -6.39
CA PHE A 34 0.65 -8.15 -6.29
C PHE A 34 1.14 -8.75 -4.95
N VAL A 35 0.53 -8.38 -3.83
CA VAL A 35 0.85 -8.94 -2.51
C VAL A 35 0.59 -10.44 -2.45
N GLU A 36 -0.53 -10.89 -3.00
CA GLU A 36 -0.85 -12.33 -3.09
C GLU A 36 0.18 -13.11 -3.91
N MET A 37 0.67 -12.52 -5.03
CA MET A 37 1.72 -13.12 -5.84
C MET A 37 3.10 -13.14 -5.17
N MET A 38 3.33 -12.24 -4.21
CA MET A 38 4.52 -12.29 -3.36
C MET A 38 4.47 -13.42 -2.33
N ASP A 39 3.30 -14.03 -2.09
CA ASP A 39 3.12 -15.08 -1.08
C ASP A 39 3.73 -14.69 0.28
N CYS A 40 3.24 -13.58 0.83
CA CYS A 40 3.72 -13.01 2.09
C CYS A 40 2.59 -12.39 2.92
N ARG A 41 1.45 -13.11 3.02
CA ARG A 41 0.26 -12.64 3.74
C ARG A 41 0.52 -12.31 5.21
N ASP A 42 1.39 -13.06 5.87
CA ASP A 42 1.74 -12.82 7.26
C ASP A 42 2.57 -11.55 7.46
N ASP A 43 3.19 -11.05 6.39
CA ASP A 43 4.02 -9.85 6.38
C ASP A 43 3.30 -8.67 5.70
N TRP A 44 1.98 -8.67 5.72
CA TRP A 44 1.14 -7.65 5.10
C TRP A 44 0.32 -6.89 6.16
N PHE A 45 0.46 -5.57 6.17
CA PHE A 45 -0.37 -4.64 6.94
C PHE A 45 -1.22 -3.83 5.98
N GLU A 46 -2.53 -4.03 6.06
CA GLU A 46 -3.52 -3.34 5.25
C GLU A 46 -4.22 -2.26 6.08
N SER A 47 -4.15 -1.00 5.64
CA SER A 47 -4.77 0.14 6.34
C SER A 47 -6.26 -0.05 6.58
N SER A 48 -6.99 -0.55 5.60
CA SER A 48 -8.43 -0.78 5.69
C SER A 48 -8.78 -1.83 6.74
N LYS A 49 -8.00 -2.91 6.81
CA LYS A 49 -8.21 -3.97 7.80
C LYS A 49 -8.05 -3.45 9.23
N ALA A 50 -7.02 -2.65 9.48
CA ALA A 50 -6.83 -2.04 10.79
C ALA A 50 -7.98 -1.10 11.20
N MET A 51 -8.63 -0.45 10.22
CA MET A 51 -9.82 0.37 10.47
C MET A 51 -11.05 -0.50 10.77
N VAL A 52 -11.22 -1.60 10.04
CA VAL A 52 -12.29 -2.58 10.30
C VAL A 52 -12.18 -3.14 11.72
N GLU A 53 -11.00 -3.61 12.11
CA GLU A 53 -10.74 -4.15 13.44
C GLU A 53 -11.06 -3.13 14.56
N GLU A 54 -10.76 -1.85 14.33
CA GLU A 54 -11.08 -0.80 15.29
C GLU A 54 -12.58 -0.50 15.35
N LEU A 55 -13.28 -0.48 14.21
CA LEU A 55 -14.74 -0.32 14.17
C LEU A 55 -15.45 -1.47 14.90
N GLU A 56 -15.04 -2.71 14.66
CA GLU A 56 -15.55 -3.89 15.36
C GLU A 56 -15.30 -3.80 16.87
N ARG A 57 -14.09 -3.36 17.28
CA ARG A 57 -13.75 -3.18 18.69
C ARG A 57 -14.63 -2.17 19.41
N ILE A 58 -15.10 -1.12 18.72
CA ILE A 58 -16.00 -0.11 19.30
C ILE A 58 -17.49 -0.44 19.09
N GLY A 59 -17.80 -1.60 18.49
CA GLY A 59 -19.18 -2.08 18.29
C GLY A 59 -19.94 -1.40 17.14
N GLU A 60 -19.23 -0.76 16.21
CA GLU A 60 -19.83 -0.13 15.03
C GLU A 60 -20.04 -1.14 13.90
N VAL A 61 -21.11 -0.91 13.12
CA VAL A 61 -21.39 -1.73 11.93
C VAL A 61 -20.36 -1.42 10.85
N VAL A 62 -19.70 -2.47 10.34
CA VAL A 62 -18.68 -2.32 9.29
C VAL A 62 -19.35 -2.24 7.93
N THR A 63 -19.29 -1.06 7.33
CA THR A 63 -19.71 -0.77 5.94
C THR A 63 -18.64 0.09 5.29
N HIS A 64 -18.68 0.22 3.97
CA HIS A 64 -17.78 1.13 3.24
C HIS A 64 -17.85 2.56 3.81
N ASP A 65 -19.06 3.06 4.06
CA ASP A 65 -19.28 4.42 4.56
C ASP A 65 -18.78 4.61 6.00
N THR A 66 -18.98 3.62 6.87
CA THR A 66 -18.46 3.69 8.25
C THR A 66 -16.95 3.64 8.29
N ILE A 67 -16.28 2.84 7.43
CA ILE A 67 -14.84 2.82 7.29
C ILE A 67 -14.31 4.19 6.84
N HIS A 68 -14.92 4.81 5.82
CA HIS A 68 -14.53 6.13 5.33
C HIS A 68 -14.74 7.23 6.37
N SER A 69 -15.91 7.23 7.02
CA SER A 69 -16.23 8.18 8.09
C SER A 69 -15.26 8.07 9.26
N PHE A 70 -14.96 6.85 9.67
CA PHE A 70 -13.98 6.57 10.72
C PHE A 70 -12.58 7.06 10.32
N ALA A 71 -12.12 6.70 9.12
CA ALA A 71 -10.82 7.12 8.60
C ALA A 71 -10.68 8.65 8.62
N ASN A 72 -11.67 9.37 8.08
CA ASN A 72 -11.67 10.82 8.04
C ASN A 72 -11.62 11.44 9.46
N LYS A 73 -12.40 10.92 10.41
CA LYS A 73 -12.38 11.38 11.80
C LYS A 73 -11.02 11.09 12.47
N ALA A 74 -10.50 9.88 12.30
CA ALA A 74 -9.24 9.45 12.90
C ALA A 74 -8.06 10.30 12.38
N TYR A 75 -7.93 10.46 11.06
CA TYR A 75 -6.86 11.26 10.45
C TYR A 75 -7.00 12.76 10.71
N LYS A 76 -8.23 13.29 10.79
CA LYS A 76 -8.45 14.69 11.20
C LYS A 76 -7.97 14.96 12.62
N LYS A 77 -8.15 13.98 13.52
CA LYS A 77 -7.69 14.04 14.90
C LYS A 77 -6.18 13.83 15.04
N ASN A 78 -5.65 12.87 14.29
CA ASN A 78 -4.24 12.50 14.30
C ASN A 78 -3.79 12.01 12.91
N PRO A 79 -3.08 12.83 12.10
CA PRO A 79 -2.58 12.42 10.79
C PRO A 79 -1.62 11.22 10.83
N TYR A 80 -1.08 10.90 11.99
CA TYR A 80 -0.15 9.80 12.23
C TYR A 80 -0.80 8.59 12.89
N TRP A 81 -2.12 8.50 12.85
CA TRP A 81 -2.90 7.54 13.63
C TRP A 81 -2.43 6.09 13.47
N GLN A 82 -2.09 5.65 12.27
CA GLN A 82 -1.66 4.27 12.03
C GLN A 82 -0.16 4.03 12.22
N VAL A 83 0.66 5.07 12.29
CA VAL A 83 2.13 4.92 12.37
C VAL A 83 2.58 4.01 13.52
N PRO A 84 2.04 4.12 14.76
CA PRO A 84 2.40 3.20 15.83
C PRO A 84 2.07 1.74 15.51
N ASN A 85 0.92 1.48 14.88
CA ASN A 85 0.48 0.13 14.52
C ASN A 85 1.36 -0.46 13.43
N ILE A 86 1.73 0.32 12.41
CA ILE A 86 2.65 -0.09 11.34
C ILE A 86 4.02 -0.48 11.93
N LEU A 87 4.59 0.37 12.79
CA LEU A 87 5.89 0.10 13.41
C LEU A 87 5.84 -1.09 14.36
N LYS A 88 4.74 -1.27 15.08
CA LYS A 88 4.51 -2.46 15.92
C LYS A 88 4.40 -3.71 15.07
N ALA A 89 3.66 -3.68 13.96
CA ALA A 89 3.52 -4.81 13.04
C ALA A 89 4.85 -5.22 12.39
N LEU A 90 5.78 -4.27 12.23
CA LEU A 90 7.12 -4.52 11.70
C LEU A 90 8.03 -5.25 12.71
N THR A 91 7.71 -5.18 14.03
CA THR A 91 8.54 -5.78 15.08
C THR A 91 8.61 -7.30 14.94
N GLY A 92 9.82 -7.86 14.94
CA GLY A 92 10.06 -9.29 14.78
C GLY A 92 9.94 -9.82 13.35
N LYS A 93 9.64 -8.95 12.40
CA LYS A 93 9.58 -9.30 10.97
C LYS A 93 10.94 -9.09 10.30
N LYS A 94 11.15 -9.76 9.17
CA LYS A 94 12.26 -9.46 8.24
C LYS A 94 11.90 -8.30 7.32
N PHE A 95 10.66 -8.27 6.86
CA PHE A 95 10.06 -7.16 6.14
C PHE A 95 8.57 -7.08 6.45
N LEU A 96 7.95 -5.95 6.13
CA LEU A 96 6.51 -5.73 6.19
C LEU A 96 6.07 -5.00 4.92
N LEU A 97 4.97 -5.45 4.32
CA LEU A 97 4.27 -4.71 3.27
C LEU A 97 3.17 -3.88 3.92
N PHE A 98 3.25 -2.58 3.77
CA PHE A 98 2.20 -1.65 4.20
C PHE A 98 1.42 -1.18 2.97
N ASP A 99 0.16 -1.62 2.84
CA ASP A 99 -0.72 -1.29 1.72
C ASP A 99 -1.75 -0.23 2.11
N GLY A 100 -1.97 0.70 1.20
CA GLY A 100 -3.04 1.68 1.26
C GLY A 100 -2.80 2.85 2.21
N PRO A 101 -1.60 3.47 2.22
CA PRO A 101 -1.41 4.73 2.93
C PRO A 101 -2.40 5.78 2.40
N ARG A 102 -2.96 6.58 3.30
CA ARG A 102 -3.99 7.55 2.95
C ARG A 102 -3.55 9.00 3.08
N ARG A 103 -2.51 9.25 3.90
CA ARG A 103 -2.00 10.59 4.19
C ARG A 103 -0.50 10.66 3.96
N ILE A 104 -0.07 11.74 3.34
CA ILE A 104 1.36 11.97 3.07
C ILE A 104 2.16 12.12 4.38
N GLU A 105 1.55 12.72 5.42
CA GLU A 105 2.16 12.86 6.73
C GLU A 105 2.46 11.51 7.38
N GLU A 106 1.57 10.52 7.20
CA GLU A 106 1.78 9.14 7.68
C GLU A 106 3.03 8.53 7.03
N VAL A 107 3.15 8.64 5.72
CA VAL A 107 4.31 8.13 4.98
C VAL A 107 5.59 8.86 5.39
N LYS A 108 5.56 10.20 5.46
CA LYS A 108 6.70 11.01 5.93
C LYS A 108 7.10 10.65 7.35
N ALA A 109 6.13 10.41 8.23
CA ALA A 109 6.40 10.03 9.62
C ALA A 109 7.05 8.65 9.74
N VAL A 110 6.67 7.70 8.88
CA VAL A 110 7.30 6.39 8.79
C VAL A 110 8.71 6.52 8.24
N LEU A 111 8.91 7.26 7.15
CA LEU A 111 10.22 7.53 6.56
C LEU A 111 11.21 8.18 7.56
N ALA A 112 10.71 9.08 8.41
CA ALA A 112 11.53 9.74 9.42
C ALA A 112 11.91 8.83 10.61
N ARG A 113 11.11 7.79 10.90
CA ARG A 113 11.28 6.91 12.06
C ARG A 113 11.95 5.60 11.76
N HIS A 114 11.91 5.17 10.49
CA HIS A 114 12.48 3.89 10.08
C HIS A 114 13.41 4.09 8.88
N PRO A 115 14.70 3.71 8.98
CA PRO A 115 15.69 4.03 7.95
C PRO A 115 15.64 3.11 6.73
N ARG A 116 14.96 1.95 6.82
CA ARG A 116 14.88 0.97 5.73
C ARG A 116 13.47 0.92 5.17
N VAL A 117 13.06 2.00 4.52
CA VAL A 117 11.76 2.11 3.85
C VAL A 117 11.92 2.16 2.35
N LEU A 118 11.09 1.39 1.66
CA LEU A 118 10.96 1.37 0.22
C LEU A 118 9.52 1.74 -0.15
N VAL A 119 9.35 2.75 -0.98
CA VAL A 119 8.03 3.14 -1.51
C VAL A 119 7.89 2.61 -2.93
N VAL A 120 6.92 1.75 -3.15
CA VAL A 120 6.67 1.08 -4.44
C VAL A 120 5.30 1.48 -4.96
N ARG A 121 5.25 2.09 -6.13
CA ARG A 121 3.98 2.38 -6.81
C ARG A 121 3.58 1.20 -7.70
N ILE A 122 2.35 0.71 -7.52
CA ILE A 122 1.70 -0.18 -8.48
C ILE A 122 0.76 0.70 -9.33
N ALA A 123 1.11 0.87 -10.58
CA ALA A 123 0.39 1.76 -11.50
C ALA A 123 -0.30 0.97 -12.62
N ILE A 124 -1.31 1.58 -13.18
CA ILE A 124 -2.00 1.13 -14.37
C ILE A 124 -2.20 2.35 -15.28
N SER A 125 -1.94 2.20 -16.58
CA SER A 125 -1.92 3.34 -17.51
C SER A 125 -3.31 3.73 -17.99
N SER A 126 -4.29 2.82 -17.92
CA SER A 126 -5.62 3.02 -18.52
C SER A 126 -6.73 2.95 -17.48
N ASN A 127 -7.59 3.98 -17.48
CA ASN A 127 -8.80 3.99 -16.68
C ASN A 127 -9.82 2.97 -17.19
N GLU A 128 -9.85 2.64 -18.48
CA GLU A 128 -10.71 1.59 -19.02
C GLU A 128 -10.32 0.21 -18.44
N LEU A 129 -9.02 -0.07 -18.36
CA LEU A 129 -8.54 -1.31 -17.76
C LEU A 129 -8.83 -1.35 -16.25
N ARG A 130 -8.70 -0.22 -15.54
CA ARG A 130 -9.10 -0.09 -14.12
C ARG A 130 -10.59 -0.37 -13.93
N PHE A 131 -11.43 0.30 -14.74
CA PHE A 131 -12.88 0.10 -14.70
C PHE A 131 -13.24 -1.36 -14.94
N LYS A 132 -12.69 -1.97 -16.00
CA LYS A 132 -12.92 -3.38 -16.31
C LYS A 132 -12.62 -4.28 -15.11
N ARG A 133 -11.46 -4.13 -14.48
CA ARG A 133 -11.04 -4.94 -13.33
C ARG A 133 -11.95 -4.75 -12.12
N LEU A 134 -12.32 -3.51 -11.83
CA LEU A 134 -13.21 -3.20 -10.71
C LEU A 134 -14.64 -3.66 -10.97
N HIS A 135 -15.10 -3.56 -12.22
CA HIS A 135 -16.40 -4.10 -12.64
C HIS A 135 -16.46 -5.64 -12.50
N GLU A 136 -15.42 -6.32 -12.97
CA GLU A 136 -15.33 -7.80 -12.88
C GLU A 136 -15.22 -8.29 -11.41
N ARG A 137 -14.52 -7.56 -10.56
CA ARG A 137 -14.32 -7.93 -9.16
C ARG A 137 -15.48 -7.54 -8.24
N ASP A 138 -15.94 -6.31 -8.35
CA ASP A 138 -16.84 -5.66 -7.38
C ASP A 138 -18.20 -5.32 -7.98
N GLY A 139 -18.40 -5.49 -9.30
CA GLY A 139 -19.64 -5.17 -10.00
C GLY A 139 -19.92 -3.67 -10.14
N ILE A 140 -18.91 -2.79 -9.94
CA ILE A 140 -19.14 -1.35 -10.01
C ILE A 140 -19.60 -0.93 -11.40
N ASN A 141 -20.51 0.04 -11.47
CA ASN A 141 -20.93 0.65 -12.73
C ASN A 141 -20.07 1.88 -13.08
N GLN A 142 -20.32 2.49 -14.24
CA GLN A 142 -19.55 3.66 -14.68
C GLN A 142 -19.70 4.88 -13.77
N GLU A 143 -20.88 5.08 -13.21
CA GLU A 143 -21.14 6.21 -12.29
C GLU A 143 -20.34 6.06 -10.99
N ASP A 144 -20.34 4.86 -10.41
CA ASP A 144 -19.56 4.55 -9.21
C ASP A 144 -18.06 4.67 -9.49
N PHE A 145 -17.61 4.24 -10.66
CA PHE A 145 -16.21 4.41 -11.07
C PHE A 145 -15.83 5.88 -11.21
N TYR A 146 -16.70 6.71 -11.79
CA TYR A 146 -16.48 8.16 -11.88
C TYR A 146 -16.40 8.80 -10.49
N ARG A 147 -17.28 8.44 -9.57
CA ARG A 147 -17.24 8.89 -8.17
C ARG A 147 -15.92 8.49 -7.50
N LEU A 148 -15.45 7.26 -7.76
CA LEU A 148 -14.15 6.80 -7.26
C LEU A 148 -12.99 7.66 -7.76
N LEU A 149 -12.96 7.99 -9.07
CA LEU A 149 -11.93 8.87 -9.65
C LEU A 149 -11.93 10.25 -9.00
N VAL A 150 -13.11 10.84 -8.79
CA VAL A 150 -13.25 12.15 -8.14
C VAL A 150 -12.77 12.09 -6.69
N HIS A 151 -13.13 11.04 -5.96
CA HIS A 151 -12.68 10.82 -4.58
C HIS A 151 -11.15 10.66 -4.50
N GLU A 152 -10.57 9.82 -5.35
CA GLU A 152 -9.11 9.62 -5.39
C GLU A 152 -8.35 10.92 -5.73
N ALA A 153 -8.91 11.75 -6.62
CA ALA A 153 -8.30 13.02 -6.99
C ALA A 153 -8.42 14.10 -5.92
N GLY A 154 -9.52 14.11 -5.16
CA GLY A 154 -9.86 15.20 -4.24
C GLY A 154 -9.60 14.90 -2.76
N GLU A 155 -9.87 13.68 -2.31
CA GLU A 155 -9.85 13.35 -0.87
C GLU A 155 -8.63 12.55 -0.45
N THR A 156 -7.88 11.98 -1.39
CA THR A 156 -6.67 11.23 -1.08
C THR A 156 -5.43 11.99 -1.52
N GLU A 157 -4.37 11.87 -0.74
CA GLU A 157 -3.06 12.41 -1.10
C GLU A 157 -2.24 11.40 -1.93
N LEU A 158 -2.97 10.51 -2.63
CA LEU A 158 -2.41 9.37 -3.35
C LEU A 158 -1.31 9.77 -4.33
N MET A 159 -1.53 10.82 -5.12
CA MET A 159 -0.54 11.29 -6.10
C MET A 159 0.69 11.91 -5.41
N GLN A 160 0.51 12.58 -4.27
CA GLN A 160 1.63 13.08 -3.47
C GLN A 160 2.44 11.93 -2.89
N ILE A 161 1.77 10.89 -2.36
CA ILE A 161 2.44 9.69 -1.87
C ILE A 161 3.13 8.95 -3.02
N ALA A 162 2.48 8.82 -4.17
CA ALA A 162 3.04 8.19 -5.36
C ALA A 162 4.30 8.92 -5.88
N SER A 163 4.41 10.23 -5.68
CA SER A 163 5.62 11.00 -6.04
C SER A 163 6.84 10.67 -5.16
N LEU A 164 6.62 10.04 -4.00
CA LEU A 164 7.69 9.53 -3.13
C LEU A 164 8.18 8.14 -3.55
N ALA A 165 7.57 7.52 -4.57
CA ALA A 165 7.92 6.16 -4.96
C ALA A 165 9.37 6.07 -5.44
N ASP A 166 10.07 5.07 -4.94
CA ASP A 166 11.43 4.74 -5.36
C ASP A 166 11.45 4.13 -6.76
N PHE A 167 10.39 3.40 -7.10
CA PHE A 167 10.10 2.92 -8.45
C PHE A 167 8.63 2.58 -8.64
N THR A 168 8.24 2.47 -9.91
CA THR A 168 6.89 2.11 -10.31
C THR A 168 6.88 0.76 -11.01
N ILE A 169 5.94 -0.08 -10.62
CA ILE A 169 5.59 -1.33 -11.29
C ILE A 169 4.32 -1.08 -12.08
N PHE A 170 4.39 -1.19 -13.41
CA PHE A 170 3.23 -1.08 -14.28
C PHE A 170 2.51 -2.42 -14.40
N ASN A 171 1.23 -2.44 -14.05
CA ASN A 171 0.37 -3.61 -14.09
C ASN A 171 -0.63 -3.54 -15.24
N ASP A 172 -0.15 -3.24 -16.45
CA ASP A 172 -0.96 -3.19 -17.67
C ASP A 172 -0.99 -4.53 -18.41
N GLY A 173 -0.09 -5.41 -18.03
CA GLY A 173 0.15 -6.68 -18.71
C GLY A 173 -0.66 -7.85 -18.16
N SER A 174 -0.16 -9.03 -18.45
CA SER A 174 -0.76 -10.31 -18.03
C SER A 174 -0.50 -10.59 -16.53
N VAL A 175 -1.29 -11.51 -15.97
CA VAL A 175 -1.08 -12.09 -14.63
C VAL A 175 0.33 -12.70 -14.51
N ARG A 176 0.87 -13.28 -15.59
CA ARG A 176 2.25 -13.81 -15.60
C ARG A 176 3.29 -12.72 -15.39
N GLU A 177 3.07 -11.55 -15.97
CA GLU A 177 4.01 -10.42 -15.85
C GLU A 177 4.01 -9.85 -14.42
N ILE A 178 2.84 -9.62 -13.82
CA ILE A 178 2.78 -9.13 -12.45
C ILE A 178 3.35 -10.14 -11.46
N LYS A 179 3.14 -11.44 -11.69
CA LYS A 179 3.74 -12.52 -10.89
C LYS A 179 5.27 -12.51 -10.97
N ARG A 180 5.83 -12.31 -12.15
CA ARG A 180 7.29 -12.19 -12.34
C ARG A 180 7.85 -11.00 -11.55
N GLN A 181 7.20 -9.83 -11.67
CA GLN A 181 7.62 -8.60 -10.97
C GLN A 181 7.50 -8.73 -9.44
N ALA A 182 6.46 -9.40 -8.95
CA ALA A 182 6.30 -9.70 -7.52
C ALA A 182 7.41 -10.62 -7.00
N ALA A 183 7.75 -11.66 -7.76
CA ALA A 183 8.85 -12.57 -7.41
C ALA A 183 10.20 -11.85 -7.40
N GLU A 184 10.48 -10.99 -8.38
CA GLU A 184 11.71 -10.18 -8.45
C GLU A 184 11.82 -9.21 -7.25
N LEU A 185 10.72 -8.59 -6.82
CA LEU A 185 10.73 -7.74 -5.64
C LEU A 185 11.01 -8.56 -4.38
N LYS A 186 10.32 -9.70 -4.21
CA LYS A 186 10.54 -10.61 -3.06
C LYS A 186 11.98 -11.07 -2.97
N GLU A 187 12.56 -11.54 -4.09
CA GLU A 187 13.95 -11.97 -4.15
C GLU A 187 14.93 -10.83 -3.80
N ALA A 188 14.69 -9.65 -4.35
CA ALA A 188 15.52 -8.48 -4.06
C ALA A 188 15.44 -8.07 -2.58
N LEU A 189 14.26 -8.09 -1.95
CA LEU A 189 14.10 -7.85 -0.52
C LEU A 189 14.86 -8.88 0.31
N LEU A 190 14.69 -10.17 0.02
CA LEU A 190 15.36 -11.25 0.74
C LEU A 190 16.89 -11.19 0.59
N SER A 191 17.40 -10.61 -0.50
CA SER A 191 18.85 -10.47 -0.72
C SER A 191 19.52 -9.37 0.11
N VAL A 192 18.75 -8.46 0.70
CA VAL A 192 19.26 -7.33 1.51
C VAL A 192 18.93 -7.45 3.01
N ILE A 193 18.19 -8.48 3.40
CA ILE A 193 17.86 -8.83 4.79
C ILE A 193 18.94 -9.72 5.37
#